data_108bbcee43e1428864882ae1d901dbd5
#
_entry.id   108bbcee43e1428864882ae1d901dbd5
#
_cell.length_a   1.000
_cell.length_b   1.000
_cell.length_c   1.000
_cell.angle_alpha   90.00
_cell.angle_beta   90.00
_cell.angle_gamma   90.00
#
_symmetry.space_group_name_H-M   'P 1'
#
loop_
_entity.id
_entity.type
_entity.pdbx_description
1 polymer ?
#
loop_
_entity_poly.entity_id
_entity_poly.type
_entity_poly.pdbx_seq_one_letter_code
_entity_poly.pdbx_strand_id
1 'polypeptide(L)'
;QRLAVDHIEGPVMVIAGPGTGKTQILASRIGRILLDTDAAPENILCLTYTDAGVVAMRKRLLRFIGPDAYKVNISTFHAFCNDVIQENLSWFEKTALDPISDLEKVQLFKELIDSFPKNHPLKRYRGDVYFEVNNLQSLSSTMKKEGWTPAFINERIDAYLNDLPNRDEFIYKRKYKNFNAGDLKQEKINEEQEKMEKLRAAVDEFERFQQLMRKR
;
A
#
# COMPACT_ATOMS: atom_id res chain seq x y z
N GLN A 1 -19.99 -23.21 8.63
CA GLN A 1 -20.70 -22.00 8.18
C GLN A 1 -21.73 -21.58 9.24
N ARG A 2 -22.60 -22.49 9.73
CA ARG A 2 -23.64 -22.20 10.72
C ARG A 2 -23.07 -21.57 11.99
N LEU A 3 -22.01 -22.16 12.56
CA LEU A 3 -21.33 -21.60 13.75
C LEU A 3 -20.87 -20.15 13.57
N ALA A 4 -20.35 -19.80 12.38
CA ALA A 4 -19.92 -18.44 12.09
C ALA A 4 -21.08 -17.43 11.96
N VAL A 5 -22.28 -17.90 11.59
CA VAL A 5 -23.50 -17.08 11.53
C VAL A 5 -24.11 -16.92 12.91
N ASP A 6 -24.16 -18.00 13.69
CA ASP A 6 -24.83 -18.02 15.00
C ASP A 6 -24.02 -17.33 16.11
N HIS A 7 -22.69 -17.19 15.92
CA HIS A 7 -21.82 -16.50 16.89
C HIS A 7 -21.83 -14.99 16.62
N ILE A 8 -22.76 -14.28 17.25
CA ILE A 8 -22.97 -12.84 17.02
C ILE A 8 -22.16 -11.95 17.96
N GLU A 9 -21.76 -12.47 19.14
CA GLU A 9 -21.01 -11.71 20.14
C GLU A 9 -19.49 -11.83 19.94
N GLY A 10 -18.78 -10.71 20.16
CA GLY A 10 -17.34 -10.66 20.14
C GLY A 10 -16.67 -10.81 18.75
N PRO A 11 -15.34 -10.74 18.71
CA PRO A 11 -14.58 -10.86 17.47
C PRO A 11 -14.56 -12.29 16.94
N VAL A 12 -14.85 -12.47 15.64
CA VAL A 12 -14.85 -13.77 14.96
C VAL A 12 -13.99 -13.69 13.71
N MET A 13 -13.03 -14.60 13.58
CA MET A 13 -12.25 -14.79 12.35
C MET A 13 -12.70 -16.04 11.62
N VAL A 14 -13.11 -15.89 10.35
CA VAL A 14 -13.53 -17.00 9.48
C VAL A 14 -12.50 -17.21 8.38
N ILE A 15 -11.78 -18.33 8.43
CA ILE A 15 -10.82 -18.72 7.38
C ILE A 15 -11.56 -19.58 6.36
N ALA A 16 -11.62 -19.13 5.11
CA ALA A 16 -12.37 -19.79 4.04
C ALA A 16 -11.71 -19.57 2.67
N GLY A 17 -11.57 -20.64 1.91
CA GLY A 17 -11.02 -20.62 0.55
C GLY A 17 -11.90 -19.89 -0.48
N PRO A 18 -11.44 -19.70 -1.71
CA PRO A 18 -12.26 -19.17 -2.81
C PRO A 18 -13.50 -20.04 -3.04
N GLY A 19 -14.64 -19.41 -3.37
CA GLY A 19 -15.88 -20.14 -3.71
C GLY A 19 -16.64 -20.77 -2.54
N THR A 20 -16.15 -20.70 -1.30
CA THR A 20 -16.76 -21.33 -0.11
C THR A 20 -17.97 -20.59 0.45
N GLY A 21 -18.43 -19.53 -0.16
CA GLY A 21 -19.60 -18.78 0.28
C GLY A 21 -19.35 -17.72 1.35
N LYS A 22 -18.10 -17.17 1.47
CA LYS A 22 -17.77 -16.11 2.46
C LYS A 22 -18.78 -14.96 2.49
N THR A 23 -19.14 -14.43 1.33
CA THR A 23 -20.12 -13.33 1.22
C THR A 23 -21.53 -13.75 1.67
N GLN A 24 -21.86 -15.03 1.50
CA GLN A 24 -23.12 -15.58 1.98
C GLN A 24 -23.15 -15.65 3.51
N ILE A 25 -22.05 -16.10 4.11
CA ILE A 25 -21.91 -16.16 5.58
C ILE A 25 -22.06 -14.75 6.18
N LEU A 26 -21.40 -13.73 5.60
CA LEU A 26 -21.52 -12.34 6.05
C LEU A 26 -22.96 -11.81 5.96
N ALA A 27 -23.63 -12.02 4.82
CA ALA A 27 -25.02 -11.58 4.66
C ALA A 27 -25.96 -12.29 5.64
N SER A 28 -25.79 -13.62 5.85
CA SER A 28 -26.59 -14.36 6.82
C SER A 28 -26.30 -13.92 8.25
N ARG A 29 -25.06 -13.60 8.59
CA ARG A 29 -24.67 -13.09 9.90
C ARG A 29 -25.29 -11.72 10.18
N ILE A 30 -25.28 -10.80 9.22
CA ILE A 30 -25.95 -9.50 9.33
C ILE A 30 -27.44 -9.70 9.59
N GLY A 31 -28.10 -10.56 8.80
CA GLY A 31 -29.51 -10.89 9.03
C GLY A 31 -29.77 -11.49 10.41
N ARG A 32 -28.88 -12.34 10.90
CA ARG A 32 -28.97 -12.96 12.23
C ARG A 32 -28.82 -11.93 13.35
N ILE A 33 -27.85 -11.01 13.25
CA ILE A 33 -27.68 -9.91 14.20
C ILE A 33 -28.96 -9.07 14.31
N LEU A 34 -29.53 -8.67 13.17
CA LEU A 34 -30.76 -7.86 13.14
C LEU A 34 -32.01 -8.58 13.67
N LEU A 35 -32.02 -9.92 13.64
CA LEU A 35 -33.12 -10.71 14.18
C LEU A 35 -32.99 -10.98 15.69
N ASP A 36 -31.78 -11.11 16.19
CA ASP A 36 -31.52 -11.57 17.55
C ASP A 36 -31.13 -10.44 18.51
N THR A 37 -30.90 -9.23 17.98
CA THR A 37 -30.49 -8.07 18.78
C THR A 37 -31.35 -6.85 18.47
N ASP A 38 -31.29 -5.82 19.31
CA ASP A 38 -31.94 -4.52 19.11
C ASP A 38 -31.13 -3.60 18.17
N ALA A 39 -30.12 -4.12 17.45
CA ALA A 39 -29.33 -3.34 16.53
C ALA A 39 -30.16 -2.91 15.31
N ALA A 40 -30.17 -1.62 15.03
CA ALA A 40 -30.75 -1.10 13.80
C ALA A 40 -29.82 -1.37 12.60
N PRO A 41 -30.35 -1.51 11.38
CA PRO A 41 -29.53 -1.70 10.17
C PRO A 41 -28.44 -0.65 9.99
N GLU A 42 -28.68 0.59 10.39
CA GLU A 42 -27.75 1.72 10.35
C GLU A 42 -26.52 1.54 11.27
N ASN A 43 -26.66 0.71 12.32
CA ASN A 43 -25.57 0.41 13.25
C ASN A 43 -24.60 -0.63 12.70
N ILE A 44 -24.87 -1.23 11.56
CA ILE A 44 -24.02 -2.27 10.95
C ILE A 44 -23.14 -1.66 9.87
N LEU A 45 -21.82 -1.82 10.03
CA LEU A 45 -20.83 -1.50 9.02
C LEU A 45 -20.30 -2.79 8.37
N CYS A 46 -20.46 -2.90 7.05
CA CYS A 46 -19.93 -4.00 6.24
C CYS A 46 -18.88 -3.49 5.26
N LEU A 47 -17.62 -3.87 5.46
CA LEU A 47 -16.52 -3.44 4.61
C LEU A 47 -16.11 -4.52 3.61
N THR A 48 -15.78 -4.11 2.39
CA THR A 48 -15.30 -4.95 1.30
C THR A 48 -14.13 -4.28 0.56
N TYR A 49 -13.42 -5.02 -0.28
CA TYR A 49 -12.28 -4.49 -1.01
C TYR A 49 -12.65 -3.80 -2.34
N THR A 50 -13.80 -4.11 -2.91
CA THR A 50 -14.17 -3.64 -4.25
C THR A 50 -15.61 -3.12 -4.31
N ASP A 51 -15.87 -2.17 -5.20
CA ASP A 51 -17.23 -1.66 -5.45
C ASP A 51 -18.17 -2.76 -5.96
N ALA A 52 -17.66 -3.69 -6.77
CA ALA A 52 -18.42 -4.87 -7.17
C ALA A 52 -18.84 -5.72 -5.94
N GLY A 53 -17.98 -5.80 -4.91
CA GLY A 53 -18.27 -6.43 -3.63
C GLY A 53 -19.39 -5.73 -2.87
N VAL A 54 -19.40 -4.40 -2.84
CA VAL A 54 -20.48 -3.58 -2.25
C VAL A 54 -21.83 -3.90 -2.92
N VAL A 55 -21.87 -3.86 -4.25
CA VAL A 55 -23.08 -4.16 -5.04
C VAL A 55 -23.56 -5.61 -4.81
N ALA A 56 -22.63 -6.56 -4.81
CA ALA A 56 -22.96 -7.97 -4.58
C ALA A 56 -23.50 -8.24 -3.18
N MET A 57 -22.90 -7.59 -2.15
CA MET A 57 -23.37 -7.68 -0.77
C MET A 57 -24.75 -7.07 -0.62
N ARG A 58 -24.98 -5.88 -1.17
CA ARG A 58 -26.29 -5.21 -1.15
C ARG A 58 -27.39 -6.08 -1.77
N LYS A 59 -27.13 -6.65 -2.95
CA LYS A 59 -28.07 -7.55 -3.62
C LYS A 59 -28.39 -8.80 -2.78
N ARG A 60 -27.43 -9.33 -2.04
CA ARG A 60 -27.66 -10.46 -1.14
C ARG A 60 -28.49 -10.08 0.07
N LEU A 61 -28.14 -8.98 0.74
CA LEU A 61 -28.88 -8.50 1.90
C LEU A 61 -30.33 -8.21 1.56
N LEU A 62 -30.63 -7.65 0.38
CA LEU A 62 -32.00 -7.44 -0.08
C LEU A 62 -32.82 -8.74 -0.09
N ARG A 63 -32.22 -9.91 -0.30
CA ARG A 63 -32.92 -11.21 -0.25
C ARG A 63 -33.17 -11.70 1.17
N PHE A 64 -32.41 -11.23 2.16
CA PHE A 64 -32.54 -11.65 3.56
C PHE A 64 -33.40 -10.71 4.39
N ILE A 65 -33.17 -9.41 4.25
CA ILE A 65 -33.79 -8.39 5.09
C ILE A 65 -34.61 -7.36 4.30
N GLY A 66 -34.80 -7.60 3.00
CA GLY A 66 -35.63 -6.71 2.16
C GLY A 66 -35.07 -5.29 2.10
N PRO A 67 -35.98 -4.25 2.08
CA PRO A 67 -35.57 -2.84 1.93
C PRO A 67 -34.60 -2.33 3.01
N ASP A 68 -34.59 -2.92 4.20
CA ASP A 68 -33.69 -2.53 5.27
C ASP A 68 -32.20 -2.75 4.89
N ALA A 69 -31.93 -3.57 3.88
CA ALA A 69 -30.59 -3.70 3.30
C ALA A 69 -30.01 -2.36 2.81
N TYR A 70 -30.83 -1.39 2.43
CA TYR A 70 -30.37 -0.05 2.01
C TYR A 70 -29.87 0.80 3.16
N LYS A 71 -30.32 0.52 4.38
CA LYS A 71 -29.91 1.24 5.59
C LYS A 71 -28.60 0.70 6.17
N VAL A 72 -28.21 -0.55 5.84
CA VAL A 72 -26.91 -1.11 6.25
C VAL A 72 -25.77 -0.34 5.56
N ASN A 73 -24.79 0.12 6.33
CA ASN A 73 -23.62 0.81 5.83
C ASN A 73 -22.67 -0.20 5.14
N ILE A 74 -22.70 -0.25 3.81
CA ILE A 74 -21.80 -1.13 3.02
C ILE A 74 -20.93 -0.25 2.15
N SER A 75 -19.61 -0.31 2.38
CA SER A 75 -18.62 0.48 1.64
C SER A 75 -17.34 -0.29 1.39
N THR A 76 -16.46 0.24 0.57
CA THR A 76 -15.08 -0.22 0.52
C THR A 76 -14.29 0.35 1.69
N PHE A 77 -13.16 -0.31 2.07
CA PHE A 77 -12.26 0.23 3.09
C PHE A 77 -11.80 1.65 2.74
N HIS A 78 -11.49 1.91 1.48
CA HIS A 78 -11.05 3.24 1.04
C HIS A 78 -12.15 4.30 1.16
N ALA A 79 -13.37 3.97 0.72
CA ALA A 79 -14.51 4.89 0.84
C ALA A 79 -14.81 5.21 2.31
N PHE A 80 -14.89 4.18 3.16
CA PHE A 80 -15.10 4.38 4.59
C PHE A 80 -14.02 5.24 5.25
N CYS A 81 -12.74 4.95 4.97
CA CYS A 81 -11.65 5.77 5.52
C CYS A 81 -11.71 7.22 5.00
N ASN A 82 -12.08 7.42 3.73
CA ASN A 82 -12.27 8.77 3.20
C ASN A 82 -13.40 9.51 3.92
N ASP A 83 -14.53 8.85 4.14
CA ASP A 83 -15.67 9.44 4.85
C ASP A 83 -15.27 9.83 6.28
N VAL A 84 -14.58 8.95 7.01
CA VAL A 84 -14.05 9.25 8.35
C VAL A 84 -13.10 10.45 8.34
N ILE A 85 -12.22 10.57 7.33
CA ILE A 85 -11.31 11.72 7.18
C ILE A 85 -12.11 12.99 6.93
N GLN A 86 -13.09 12.97 6.00
CA GLN A 86 -13.90 14.12 5.64
C GLN A 86 -14.76 14.62 6.81
N GLU A 87 -15.27 13.71 7.61
CA GLU A 87 -16.04 14.04 8.82
C GLU A 87 -15.18 14.61 9.96
N ASN A 88 -13.87 14.40 9.92
CA ASN A 88 -12.94 14.74 10.98
C ASN A 88 -11.78 15.66 10.51
N LEU A 89 -12.01 16.52 9.54
CA LEU A 89 -10.97 17.40 8.94
C LEU A 89 -10.22 18.25 9.97
N SER A 90 -10.87 18.64 11.06
CA SER A 90 -10.25 19.42 12.13
C SER A 90 -9.04 18.73 12.79
N TRP A 91 -9.04 17.40 12.85
CA TRP A 91 -7.90 16.62 13.36
C TRP A 91 -6.66 16.69 12.46
N PHE A 92 -6.86 17.05 11.20
CA PHE A 92 -5.81 17.21 10.20
C PHE A 92 -5.40 18.67 9.97
N GLU A 93 -5.93 19.60 10.79
CA GLU A 93 -5.73 21.06 10.62
C GLU A 93 -6.09 21.55 9.20
N LYS A 94 -7.10 20.94 8.59
CA LYS A 94 -7.57 21.22 7.23
C LYS A 94 -9.05 21.61 7.24
N THR A 95 -9.43 22.43 6.27
CA THR A 95 -10.82 22.78 5.99
C THR A 95 -11.43 21.95 4.87
N ALA A 96 -10.58 21.45 3.98
CA ALA A 96 -10.93 20.51 2.91
C ALA A 96 -9.73 19.62 2.57
N LEU A 97 -10.00 18.40 2.18
CA LEU A 97 -9.02 17.44 1.65
C LEU A 97 -9.61 16.81 0.39
N ASP A 98 -9.05 17.14 -0.76
CA ASP A 98 -9.45 16.55 -2.02
C ASP A 98 -8.52 15.38 -2.40
N PRO A 99 -9.08 14.24 -2.86
CA PRO A 99 -8.28 13.14 -3.35
C PRO A 99 -7.47 13.58 -4.58
N ILE A 100 -6.16 13.42 -4.51
CA ILE A 100 -5.30 13.70 -5.65
C ILE A 100 -5.49 12.65 -6.76
N SER A 101 -5.69 13.08 -7.99
CA SER A 101 -5.78 12.20 -9.15
C SER A 101 -4.42 11.58 -9.50
N ASP A 102 -4.44 10.47 -10.25
CA ASP A 102 -3.21 9.83 -10.71
C ASP A 102 -2.39 10.74 -11.64
N LEU A 103 -3.07 11.59 -12.43
CA LEU A 103 -2.40 12.57 -13.29
C LEU A 103 -1.66 13.62 -12.47
N GLU A 104 -2.29 14.14 -11.42
CA GLU A 104 -1.67 15.12 -10.52
C GLU A 104 -0.49 14.50 -9.75
N LYS A 105 -0.60 13.23 -9.32
CA LYS A 105 0.54 12.51 -8.73
C LYS A 105 1.73 12.44 -9.67
N VAL A 106 1.50 12.06 -10.93
CA VAL A 106 2.56 12.04 -11.96
C VAL A 106 3.17 13.41 -12.13
N GLN A 107 2.35 14.47 -12.17
CA GLN A 107 2.84 15.85 -12.30
C GLN A 107 3.71 16.26 -11.09
N LEU A 108 3.33 15.91 -9.88
CA LEU A 108 4.14 16.18 -8.68
C LEU A 108 5.50 15.47 -8.71
N PHE A 109 5.55 14.22 -9.18
CA PHE A 109 6.84 13.54 -9.32
C PHE A 109 7.71 14.15 -10.43
N LYS A 110 7.12 14.68 -11.50
CA LYS A 110 7.86 15.44 -12.52
C LYS A 110 8.43 16.74 -11.93
N GLU A 111 7.63 17.51 -11.20
CA GLU A 111 8.07 18.71 -10.48
C GLU A 111 9.21 18.39 -9.49
N LEU A 112 9.11 17.25 -8.77
CA LEU A 112 10.17 16.79 -7.89
C LEU A 112 11.47 16.54 -8.66
N ILE A 113 11.43 15.79 -9.77
CA ILE A 113 12.59 15.48 -10.62
C ILE A 113 13.19 16.76 -11.22
N ASP A 114 12.37 17.68 -11.68
CA ASP A 114 12.83 18.96 -12.25
C ASP A 114 13.61 19.79 -11.21
N SER A 115 13.23 19.69 -9.94
CA SER A 115 13.87 20.37 -8.83
C SER A 115 15.21 19.74 -8.38
N PHE A 116 15.58 18.57 -8.88
CA PHE A 116 16.84 17.90 -8.52
C PHE A 116 18.06 18.69 -8.98
N PRO A 117 19.12 18.75 -8.18
CA PRO A 117 20.39 19.33 -8.60
C PRO A 117 21.01 18.55 -9.76
N LYS A 118 21.93 19.19 -10.47
CA LYS A 118 22.54 18.60 -11.69
C LYS A 118 23.23 17.25 -11.46
N ASN A 119 23.78 17.01 -10.29
CA ASN A 119 24.50 15.77 -9.92
C ASN A 119 23.63 14.74 -9.18
N HIS A 120 22.31 14.95 -9.16
CA HIS A 120 21.41 14.01 -8.44
C HIS A 120 21.40 12.63 -9.13
N PRO A 121 21.53 11.49 -8.41
CA PRO A 121 21.60 10.15 -8.97
C PRO A 121 20.40 9.73 -9.84
N LEU A 122 19.23 10.32 -9.58
CA LEU A 122 17.99 10.03 -10.32
C LEU A 122 17.74 11.00 -11.48
N LYS A 123 18.57 12.02 -11.67
CA LYS A 123 18.39 13.00 -12.74
C LYS A 123 19.04 12.52 -14.03
N ARG A 124 18.26 12.41 -15.09
CA ARG A 124 18.73 12.05 -16.41
C ARG A 124 18.77 13.27 -17.34
N TYR A 125 19.79 13.35 -18.19
CA TYR A 125 19.96 14.42 -19.18
C TYR A 125 19.84 13.93 -20.61
N ARG A 126 19.78 12.60 -20.81
CA ARG A 126 19.62 11.97 -22.11
C ARG A 126 18.51 10.93 -22.03
N GLY A 127 17.71 10.82 -23.09
CA GLY A 127 16.56 9.94 -23.14
C GLY A 127 15.36 10.52 -22.37
N ASP A 128 14.58 9.64 -21.74
CA ASP A 128 13.43 10.06 -20.95
C ASP A 128 13.89 10.65 -19.61
N VAL A 129 13.74 11.95 -19.46
CA VAL A 129 14.09 12.70 -18.23
C VAL A 129 13.26 12.22 -17.04
N TYR A 130 12.03 11.78 -17.29
CA TYR A 130 11.08 11.34 -16.25
C TYR A 130 11.01 9.82 -16.09
N PHE A 131 12.00 9.10 -16.55
CA PHE A 131 12.06 7.64 -16.47
C PHE A 131 11.83 7.11 -15.03
N GLU A 132 12.27 7.85 -14.02
CA GLU A 132 12.17 7.41 -12.62
C GLU A 132 10.80 7.72 -11.96
N VAL A 133 9.86 8.38 -12.64
CA VAL A 133 8.54 8.74 -12.08
C VAL A 133 7.81 7.52 -11.55
N ASN A 134 7.72 6.45 -12.34
CA ASN A 134 7.00 5.23 -11.93
C ASN A 134 7.69 4.53 -10.74
N ASN A 135 9.02 4.52 -10.72
CA ASN A 135 9.80 3.94 -9.63
C ASN A 135 9.60 4.73 -8.33
N LEU A 136 9.68 6.06 -8.40
CA LEU A 136 9.43 6.94 -7.24
C LEU A 136 8.00 6.82 -6.73
N GLN A 137 7.02 6.75 -7.61
CA GLN A 137 5.62 6.55 -7.25
C GLN A 137 5.40 5.21 -6.54
N SER A 138 5.95 4.14 -7.09
CA SER A 138 5.86 2.79 -6.50
C SER A 138 6.54 2.73 -5.14
N LEU A 139 7.76 3.26 -5.02
CA LEU A 139 8.50 3.33 -3.76
C LEU A 139 7.73 4.13 -2.71
N SER A 140 7.27 5.32 -3.06
CA SER A 140 6.50 6.19 -2.15
C SER A 140 5.21 5.52 -1.65
N SER A 141 4.50 4.83 -2.55
CA SER A 141 3.28 4.08 -2.21
C SER A 141 3.60 2.93 -1.25
N THR A 142 4.68 2.18 -1.51
CA THR A 142 5.12 1.07 -0.67
C THR A 142 5.54 1.57 0.71
N MET A 143 6.35 2.63 0.78
CA MET A 143 6.78 3.22 2.05
C MET A 143 5.59 3.65 2.91
N LYS A 144 4.59 4.30 2.31
CA LYS A 144 3.35 4.69 3.01
C LYS A 144 2.56 3.49 3.50
N LYS A 145 2.37 2.49 2.65
CA LYS A 145 1.59 1.28 2.96
C LYS A 145 2.20 0.48 4.11
N GLU A 146 3.52 0.31 4.09
CA GLU A 146 4.25 -0.49 5.07
C GLU A 146 4.69 0.33 6.31
N GLY A 147 4.44 1.64 6.31
CA GLY A 147 4.89 2.53 7.39
C GLY A 147 6.41 2.68 7.47
N TRP A 148 7.14 2.45 6.36
CA TRP A 148 8.59 2.55 6.34
C TRP A 148 9.06 4.01 6.31
N THR A 149 9.98 4.32 7.20
CA THR A 149 10.65 5.63 7.24
C THR A 149 11.93 5.62 6.39
N PRO A 150 12.41 6.79 5.92
CA PRO A 150 13.72 6.89 5.28
C PRO A 150 14.84 6.30 6.11
N ALA A 151 14.87 6.56 7.42
CA ALA A 151 15.87 6.02 8.34
C ALA A 151 15.87 4.48 8.34
N PHE A 152 14.69 3.86 8.43
CA PHE A 152 14.57 2.40 8.40
C PHE A 152 15.12 1.80 7.11
N ILE A 153 14.77 2.36 5.94
CA ILE A 153 15.27 1.81 4.67
C ILE A 153 16.78 2.04 4.52
N ASN A 154 17.29 3.21 4.91
CA ASN A 154 18.72 3.50 4.86
C ASN A 154 19.52 2.54 5.74
N GLU A 155 19.07 2.20 6.95
CA GLU A 155 19.64 1.16 7.79
C GLU A 155 19.71 -0.21 7.07
N ARG A 156 18.62 -0.58 6.37
CA ARG A 156 18.56 -1.83 5.61
C ARG A 156 19.51 -1.84 4.40
N ILE A 157 19.68 -0.70 3.73
CA ILE A 157 20.66 -0.52 2.66
C ILE A 157 22.07 -0.72 3.21
N ASP A 158 22.41 -0.08 4.34
CA ASP A 158 23.74 -0.22 4.95
C ASP A 158 24.01 -1.66 5.37
N ALA A 159 23.05 -2.33 6.00
CA ALA A 159 23.16 -3.73 6.37
C ALA A 159 23.38 -4.63 5.14
N TYR A 160 22.64 -4.38 4.05
CA TYR A 160 22.79 -5.13 2.80
C TYR A 160 24.17 -4.92 2.17
N LEU A 161 24.64 -3.68 2.06
CA LEU A 161 25.93 -3.35 1.49
C LEU A 161 27.10 -3.97 2.29
N ASN A 162 27.00 -3.96 3.61
CA ASN A 162 28.00 -4.57 4.48
C ASN A 162 28.05 -6.11 4.35
N ASP A 163 26.94 -6.73 3.98
CA ASP A 163 26.85 -8.19 3.81
C ASP A 163 27.23 -8.67 2.41
N LEU A 164 27.31 -7.80 1.39
CA LEU A 164 27.64 -8.18 0.01
C LEU A 164 28.89 -9.06 -0.12
N PRO A 165 30.02 -8.73 0.55
CA PRO A 165 31.22 -9.54 0.45
C PRO A 165 31.11 -10.97 0.99
N ASN A 166 30.10 -11.23 1.86
CA ASN A 166 29.88 -12.52 2.50
C ASN A 166 28.93 -13.42 1.69
N ARG A 167 28.26 -12.87 0.66
CA ARG A 167 27.28 -13.62 -0.11
C ARG A 167 27.92 -14.42 -1.23
N ASP A 168 27.55 -15.67 -1.35
CA ASP A 168 28.02 -16.62 -2.34
C ASP A 168 27.93 -16.11 -3.80
N GLU A 169 26.93 -15.29 -4.11
CA GLU A 169 26.70 -14.74 -5.45
C GLU A 169 27.76 -13.72 -5.87
N PHE A 170 28.44 -13.07 -4.90
CA PHE A 170 29.52 -12.11 -5.12
C PHE A 170 30.92 -12.69 -4.97
N ILE A 171 31.01 -14.00 -4.79
CA ILE A 171 32.30 -14.71 -4.67
C ILE A 171 32.46 -15.64 -5.86
N TYR A 172 33.71 -15.73 -6.42
CA TYR A 172 34.02 -16.71 -7.41
C TYR A 172 34.16 -18.11 -6.79
N LYS A 173 33.26 -19.04 -7.16
CA LYS A 173 33.25 -20.43 -6.64
C LYS A 173 34.35 -21.30 -7.30
N ARG A 174 34.91 -20.87 -8.45
CA ARG A 174 35.97 -21.58 -9.22
C ARG A 174 36.85 -20.53 -9.86
N LYS A 175 38.08 -20.95 -10.22
CA LYS A 175 39.00 -20.10 -11.00
C LYS A 175 38.35 -19.68 -12.32
N TYR A 176 38.33 -18.37 -12.58
CA TYR A 176 37.82 -17.78 -13.81
C TYR A 176 38.76 -16.66 -14.28
N LYS A 177 39.39 -16.83 -15.47
CA LYS A 177 40.41 -15.90 -16.00
C LYS A 177 41.48 -15.61 -14.94
N ASN A 178 41.63 -14.39 -14.51
CA ASN A 178 42.61 -13.91 -13.53
C ASN A 178 42.14 -13.97 -12.08
N PHE A 179 40.92 -14.48 -11.81
CA PHE A 179 40.31 -14.56 -10.48
C PHE A 179 40.39 -15.98 -9.94
N ASN A 180 40.72 -16.14 -8.67
CA ASN A 180 40.75 -17.41 -7.97
C ASN A 180 39.40 -17.72 -7.29
N ALA A 181 39.19 -18.98 -6.89
CA ALA A 181 38.09 -19.30 -5.99
C ALA A 181 38.26 -18.55 -4.67
N GLY A 182 37.22 -17.89 -4.22
CA GLY A 182 37.23 -17.03 -3.02
C GLY A 182 37.42 -15.54 -3.33
N ASP A 183 37.83 -15.15 -4.52
CA ASP A 183 37.94 -13.74 -4.90
C ASP A 183 36.56 -13.10 -5.03
N LEU A 184 36.45 -11.79 -4.71
CA LEU A 184 35.22 -11.03 -4.83
C LEU A 184 34.97 -10.62 -6.29
N LYS A 185 33.73 -10.67 -6.70
CA LYS A 185 33.25 -10.15 -7.99
C LYS A 185 33.03 -8.64 -7.88
N GLN A 186 34.11 -7.87 -7.88
CA GLN A 186 34.10 -6.44 -7.60
C GLN A 186 33.18 -5.66 -8.53
N GLU A 187 33.11 -6.00 -9.82
CA GLU A 187 32.18 -5.33 -10.78
C GLU A 187 30.72 -5.50 -10.34
N LYS A 188 30.33 -6.71 -9.93
CA LYS A 188 28.97 -6.95 -9.42
C LYS A 188 28.67 -6.19 -8.12
N ILE A 189 29.66 -6.13 -7.22
CA ILE A 189 29.51 -5.36 -5.97
C ILE A 189 29.34 -3.88 -6.28
N ASN A 190 30.11 -3.33 -7.20
CA ASN A 190 29.99 -1.94 -7.61
C ASN A 190 28.63 -1.64 -8.25
N GLU A 191 28.13 -2.54 -9.11
CA GLU A 191 26.78 -2.42 -9.69
C GLU A 191 25.67 -2.38 -8.62
N GLU A 192 25.78 -3.24 -7.59
CA GLU A 192 24.83 -3.25 -6.48
C GLU A 192 24.96 -2.00 -5.60
N GLN A 193 26.17 -1.51 -5.37
CA GLN A 193 26.39 -0.24 -4.67
C GLN A 193 25.74 0.92 -5.42
N GLU A 194 25.89 1.03 -6.73
CA GLU A 194 25.24 2.06 -7.54
C GLU A 194 23.70 1.97 -7.48
N LYS A 195 23.15 0.75 -7.49
CA LYS A 195 21.70 0.56 -7.33
C LYS A 195 21.21 1.02 -5.96
N MET A 196 21.96 0.69 -4.91
CA MET A 196 21.61 1.09 -3.54
C MET A 196 21.77 2.60 -3.32
N GLU A 197 22.75 3.25 -3.93
CA GLU A 197 22.88 4.72 -3.93
C GLU A 197 21.67 5.40 -4.60
N LYS A 198 21.19 4.87 -5.74
CA LYS A 198 19.98 5.37 -6.37
C LYS A 198 18.74 5.15 -5.50
N LEU A 199 18.62 4.00 -4.86
CA LEU A 199 17.52 3.72 -3.94
C LEU A 199 17.57 4.67 -2.75
N ARG A 200 18.74 4.90 -2.16
CA ARG A 200 18.94 5.87 -1.06
C ARG A 200 18.51 7.27 -1.47
N ALA A 201 18.97 7.73 -2.64
CA ALA A 201 18.56 9.02 -3.16
C ALA A 201 17.03 9.13 -3.38
N ALA A 202 16.38 8.04 -3.80
CA ALA A 202 14.91 8.00 -3.95
C ALA A 202 14.19 8.04 -2.59
N VAL A 203 14.73 7.36 -1.60
CA VAL A 203 14.20 7.33 -0.22
C VAL A 203 14.33 8.70 0.45
N ASP A 204 15.46 9.39 0.26
CA ASP A 204 15.69 10.72 0.83
C ASP A 204 14.73 11.78 0.27
N GLU A 205 14.25 11.61 -0.99
CA GLU A 205 13.25 12.50 -1.59
C GLU A 205 11.79 12.22 -1.13
N PHE A 206 11.56 11.15 -0.35
CA PHE A 206 10.22 10.80 0.12
C PHE A 206 9.57 11.88 0.98
N GLU A 207 10.30 12.46 1.93
CA GLU A 207 9.77 13.53 2.78
C GLU A 207 9.46 14.79 1.97
N ARG A 208 10.31 15.11 1.01
CA ARG A 208 10.11 16.25 0.11
C ARG A 208 8.87 16.07 -0.76
N PHE A 209 8.65 14.86 -1.28
CA PHE A 209 7.42 14.53 -1.97
C PHE A 209 6.18 14.70 -1.07
N GLN A 210 6.24 14.23 0.18
CA GLN A 210 5.14 14.43 1.13
C GLN A 210 4.87 15.92 1.41
N GLN A 211 5.91 16.74 1.51
CA GLN A 211 5.74 18.19 1.67
C GLN A 211 5.08 18.83 0.44
N LEU A 212 5.43 18.41 -0.77
CA LEU A 212 4.75 18.88 -2.00
C LEU A 212 3.27 18.51 -2.01
N MET A 213 2.94 17.29 -1.58
CA MET A 213 1.55 16.83 -1.43
C MET A 213 0.75 17.67 -0.43
N ARG A 214 1.37 18.08 0.71
CA ARG A 214 0.69 18.87 1.75
C ARG A 214 0.44 20.33 1.37
N LYS A 215 1.17 20.86 0.40
CA LYS A 215 1.05 22.24 -0.06
C LYS A 215 -0.09 22.47 -1.06
N ARG A 216 -0.63 21.41 -1.60
CA ARG A 216 -1.81 21.41 -2.48
C ARG A 216 -3.07 21.05 -1.72
#